data_4c1d6c53686569e2caf4ae13b4bc4643
#
_entry.id   4c1d6c53686569e2caf4ae13b4bc4643
#
_cell.length_a   1.000
_cell.length_b   1.000
_cell.length_c   1.000
_cell.angle_alpha   90.00
_cell.angle_beta   90.00
_cell.angle_gamma   90.00
#
_symmetry.space_group_name_H-M   'P 1'
#
loop_
_entity.id
_entity.type
_entity.pdbx_description
1 polymer ?
#
loop_
_entity_poly.entity_id
_entity_poly.type
_entity_poly.pdbx_seq_one_letter_code
_entity_poly.pdbx_strand_id
1 'polypeptide(L)'
;MRKRIFLSFVFLLVASTVAFSQSKEKKAKIQLDSTQASIGTFPKSNSLKTTVFTFKNVGNDKLVFYGAATNCGCVKVSYPDKPIKPGKKGKITVTFDGKHKTPAKFSHKINFSCNGSPAYFTLRVNGVMTKN
;
A
#
# COMPACT_ATOMS: atom_id res chain seq x y z
N MET A 1 -75.57 -38.52 2.12
CA MET A 1 -74.38 -38.15 1.33
C MET A 1 -73.52 -37.16 2.08
N ARG A 2 -72.39 -37.60 2.57
CA ARG A 2 -71.48 -36.72 3.24
C ARG A 2 -70.47 -36.26 2.23
N LYS A 3 -70.51 -34.96 1.87
CA LYS A 3 -69.46 -34.33 1.09
C LYS A 3 -68.23 -34.04 2.02
N ARG A 4 -67.21 -34.81 1.83
CA ARG A 4 -65.96 -34.54 2.47
C ARG A 4 -65.24 -33.40 1.68
N ILE A 5 -65.28 -32.26 2.23
CA ILE A 5 -64.52 -31.16 1.70
C ILE A 5 -63.06 -31.38 2.12
N PHE A 6 -62.23 -31.82 1.18
CA PHE A 6 -60.80 -31.81 1.37
C PHE A 6 -60.32 -30.36 1.20
N LEU A 7 -60.14 -29.68 2.31
CA LEU A 7 -59.37 -28.44 2.30
C LEU A 7 -57.90 -28.80 2.04
N SER A 8 -57.54 -28.72 0.78
CA SER A 8 -56.16 -28.79 0.39
C SER A 8 -55.51 -27.48 0.85
N PHE A 9 -54.86 -27.53 2.00
CA PHE A 9 -53.95 -26.46 2.44
C PHE A 9 -52.76 -26.52 1.51
N VAL A 10 -52.80 -25.71 0.45
CA VAL A 10 -51.62 -25.39 -0.31
C VAL A 10 -50.80 -24.43 0.55
N PHE A 11 -49.85 -25.00 1.29
CA PHE A 11 -48.85 -24.26 1.97
C PHE A 11 -47.92 -23.66 0.89
N LEU A 12 -48.27 -22.47 0.45
CA LEU A 12 -47.39 -21.68 -0.43
C LEU A 12 -46.18 -21.29 0.39
N LEU A 13 -45.12 -22.10 0.33
CA LEU A 13 -43.84 -21.78 0.87
C LEU A 13 -43.27 -20.64 0.01
N VAL A 14 -43.57 -19.40 0.38
CA VAL A 14 -42.86 -18.25 -0.16
C VAL A 14 -41.45 -18.31 0.44
N ALA A 15 -40.56 -18.97 -0.27
CA ALA A 15 -39.15 -18.87 0.02
C ALA A 15 -38.75 -17.42 -0.29
N SER A 16 -38.80 -16.59 0.73
CA SER A 16 -38.20 -15.27 0.68
C SER A 16 -36.69 -15.50 0.56
N THR A 17 -36.21 -15.52 -0.67
CA THR A 17 -34.77 -15.40 -0.90
C THR A 17 -34.37 -14.00 -0.43
N VAL A 18 -33.95 -13.91 0.80
CA VAL A 18 -33.27 -12.72 1.28
C VAL A 18 -31.95 -12.69 0.51
N ALA A 19 -31.94 -11.98 -0.58
CA ALA A 19 -30.69 -11.66 -1.26
C ALA A 19 -29.88 -10.78 -0.31
N PHE A 20 -28.96 -11.39 0.41
CA PHE A 20 -27.94 -10.63 1.09
C PHE A 20 -27.08 -9.95 0.03
N SER A 21 -27.42 -8.73 -0.29
CA SER A 21 -26.53 -7.84 -1.01
C SER A 21 -25.33 -7.58 -0.10
N GLN A 22 -24.28 -8.37 -0.28
CA GLN A 22 -22.99 -8.05 0.31
C GLN A 22 -22.47 -6.83 -0.44
N SER A 23 -22.71 -5.66 0.12
CA SER A 23 -21.99 -4.46 -0.31
C SER A 23 -20.52 -4.72 -0.03
N LYS A 24 -19.70 -4.88 -1.09
CA LYS A 24 -18.25 -4.92 -0.95
C LYS A 24 -17.84 -3.62 -0.31
N GLU A 25 -17.24 -3.70 0.88
CA GLU A 25 -16.64 -2.57 1.53
C GLU A 25 -15.61 -1.93 0.59
N LYS A 26 -15.77 -0.64 0.32
CA LYS A 26 -14.81 0.10 -0.50
C LYS A 26 -13.54 0.32 0.31
N LYS A 27 -12.45 -0.29 -0.13
CA LYS A 27 -11.16 -0.17 0.51
C LYS A 27 -10.03 -0.15 -0.50
N ALA A 28 -9.15 0.81 -0.37
CA ALA A 28 -7.90 0.81 -1.09
C ALA A 28 -6.98 -0.28 -0.52
N LYS A 29 -6.17 -0.86 -1.37
CA LYS A 29 -5.20 -1.87 -0.97
C LYS A 29 -3.91 -1.65 -1.74
N ILE A 30 -2.82 -1.42 -1.00
CA ILE A 30 -1.52 -1.21 -1.60
C ILE A 30 -0.77 -2.55 -1.72
N GLN A 31 -0.27 -2.82 -2.91
CA GLN A 31 0.65 -3.92 -3.18
C GLN A 31 1.99 -3.33 -3.61
N LEU A 32 3.02 -3.55 -2.81
CA LEU A 32 4.37 -3.11 -3.09
C LEU A 32 5.13 -4.21 -3.83
N ASP A 33 5.87 -3.84 -4.87
CA ASP A 33 6.74 -4.78 -5.59
C ASP A 33 7.92 -5.21 -4.72
N SER A 34 8.43 -4.28 -3.89
CA SER A 34 9.48 -4.55 -2.91
C SER A 34 9.37 -3.58 -1.74
N THR A 35 9.78 -4.00 -0.57
CA THR A 35 9.86 -3.16 0.63
C THR A 35 11.29 -2.80 1.01
N GLN A 36 12.27 -3.36 0.31
CA GLN A 36 13.69 -3.09 0.53
C GLN A 36 14.39 -2.83 -0.79
N ALA A 37 15.31 -1.89 -0.78
CA ALA A 37 16.17 -1.60 -1.91
C ALA A 37 17.60 -1.36 -1.44
N SER A 38 18.57 -1.88 -2.20
CA SER A 38 19.98 -1.57 -2.02
C SER A 38 20.38 -0.51 -3.06
N ILE A 39 20.98 0.56 -2.60
CA ILE A 39 21.57 1.57 -3.49
C ILE A 39 23.06 1.36 -3.71
N GLY A 40 23.58 0.21 -3.28
CA GLY A 40 24.92 -0.25 -3.57
C GLY A 40 26.00 0.35 -2.70
N THR A 41 27.23 0.25 -3.19
CA THR A 41 28.42 0.82 -2.59
C THR A 41 28.87 1.99 -3.43
N PHE A 42 29.10 3.15 -2.81
CA PHE A 42 29.46 4.38 -3.49
C PHE A 42 30.35 5.26 -2.60
N PRO A 43 31.21 6.09 -3.21
CA PRO A 43 32.04 7.02 -2.44
C PRO A 43 31.25 8.22 -1.94
N LYS A 44 31.73 8.80 -0.85
CA LYS A 44 31.14 10.02 -0.29
C LYS A 44 31.12 11.19 -1.30
N SER A 45 32.10 11.23 -2.18
CA SER A 45 32.17 12.23 -3.26
C SER A 45 31.03 12.13 -4.28
N ASN A 46 30.34 10.98 -4.33
CA ASN A 46 29.18 10.74 -5.18
C ASN A 46 28.08 10.05 -4.37
N SER A 47 27.57 10.75 -3.36
CA SER A 47 26.69 10.20 -2.36
C SER A 47 25.22 10.62 -2.52
N LEU A 48 24.87 11.26 -3.60
CA LEU A 48 23.47 11.53 -3.96
C LEU A 48 22.93 10.35 -4.76
N LYS A 49 22.09 9.53 -4.11
CA LYS A 49 21.55 8.29 -4.71
C LYS A 49 20.04 8.30 -4.62
N THR A 50 19.42 7.79 -5.68
CA THR A 50 17.97 7.71 -5.79
C THR A 50 17.55 6.27 -6.09
N THR A 51 16.51 5.81 -5.43
CA THR A 51 15.85 4.54 -5.73
C THR A 51 14.35 4.74 -5.82
N VAL A 52 13.68 3.88 -6.58
CA VAL A 52 12.25 3.95 -6.82
C VAL A 52 11.60 2.64 -6.37
N PHE A 53 10.55 2.77 -5.58
CA PHE A 53 9.66 1.67 -5.22
C PHE A 53 8.38 1.81 -6.03
N THR A 54 7.97 0.75 -6.67
CA THR A 54 6.71 0.72 -7.41
C THR A 54 5.64 0.00 -6.59
N PHE A 55 4.41 0.46 -6.74
CA PHE A 55 3.26 -0.13 -6.08
C PHE A 55 2.04 -0.11 -7.01
N LYS A 56 1.05 -0.90 -6.66
CA LYS A 56 -0.24 -0.95 -7.34
C LYS A 56 -1.35 -0.86 -6.32
N ASN A 57 -2.42 -0.12 -6.64
CA ASN A 57 -3.65 -0.18 -5.88
C ASN A 57 -4.47 -1.38 -6.35
N VAL A 58 -4.46 -2.44 -5.58
CA VAL A 58 -5.21 -3.68 -5.86
C VAL A 58 -6.54 -3.75 -5.12
N GLY A 59 -6.94 -2.65 -4.49
CA GLY A 59 -8.24 -2.51 -3.85
C GLY A 59 -9.32 -2.03 -4.83
N ASN A 60 -10.46 -1.65 -4.27
CA ASN A 60 -11.61 -1.16 -5.02
C ASN A 60 -11.98 0.28 -4.70
N ASP A 61 -11.11 1.00 -4.00
CA ASP A 61 -11.26 2.42 -3.70
C ASP A 61 -9.95 3.16 -3.97
N LYS A 62 -10.01 4.48 -4.04
CA LYS A 62 -8.84 5.32 -4.28
C LYS A 62 -7.84 5.23 -3.13
N LEU A 63 -6.57 5.03 -3.45
CA LEU A 63 -5.48 5.02 -2.50
C LEU A 63 -4.93 6.43 -2.30
N VAL A 64 -4.90 6.89 -1.06
CA VAL A 64 -4.38 8.20 -0.67
C VAL A 64 -3.29 8.03 0.37
N PHE A 65 -2.14 8.64 0.14
CA PHE A 65 -1.07 8.71 1.14
C PHE A 65 -1.31 9.87 2.08
N TYR A 66 -1.17 9.63 3.38
CA TYR A 66 -1.30 10.66 4.41
C TYR A 66 0.05 11.28 4.78
N GLY A 67 1.11 10.51 4.70
CA GLY A 67 2.43 11.02 5.02
C GLY A 67 3.51 9.95 5.01
N ALA A 68 4.74 10.43 5.13
CA ALA A 68 5.93 9.61 5.26
C ALA A 68 6.85 10.23 6.30
N ALA A 69 7.50 9.38 7.09
CA ALA A 69 8.45 9.80 8.10
C ALA A 69 9.72 8.95 8.06
N THR A 70 10.86 9.60 8.24
CA THR A 70 12.15 8.94 8.35
C THR A 70 12.93 9.53 9.52
N ASN A 71 13.80 8.74 10.10
CA ASN A 71 14.66 9.17 11.22
C ASN A 71 15.97 9.85 10.78
N CYS A 72 16.17 10.01 9.48
CA CYS A 72 17.37 10.64 8.95
C CYS A 72 17.01 11.79 8.00
N GLY A 73 17.51 13.00 8.29
CA GLY A 73 17.39 14.13 7.37
C GLY A 73 18.15 13.95 6.05
N CYS A 74 18.98 12.91 5.96
CA CYS A 74 19.70 12.53 4.74
C CYS A 74 18.81 11.83 3.71
N VAL A 75 17.60 11.46 4.08
CA VAL A 75 16.65 10.77 3.22
C VAL A 75 15.48 11.69 2.90
N LYS A 76 15.22 11.86 1.61
CA LYS A 76 14.07 12.59 1.09
C LYS A 76 13.16 11.63 0.36
N VAL A 77 11.86 11.80 0.52
CA VAL A 77 10.85 10.92 -0.03
C VAL A 77 9.87 11.72 -0.87
N SER A 78 9.59 11.22 -2.06
CA SER A 78 8.53 11.74 -2.93
C SER A 78 7.54 10.63 -3.23
N TYR A 79 6.26 10.93 -3.07
CA TYR A 79 5.16 10.01 -3.35
C TYR A 79 3.99 10.77 -3.98
N PRO A 80 3.06 10.07 -4.65
CA PRO A 80 1.94 10.76 -5.29
C PRO A 80 1.09 11.54 -4.29
N ASP A 81 0.83 12.80 -4.60
CA ASP A 81 -0.08 13.68 -3.85
C ASP A 81 -1.54 13.54 -4.28
N LYS A 82 -1.77 12.93 -5.45
CA LYS A 82 -3.10 12.66 -5.99
C LYS A 82 -3.55 11.25 -5.67
N PRO A 83 -4.87 11.02 -5.50
CA PRO A 83 -5.39 9.67 -5.28
C PRO A 83 -5.04 8.72 -6.43
N ILE A 84 -4.69 7.49 -6.08
CA ILE A 84 -4.39 6.42 -7.03
C ILE A 84 -5.64 5.58 -7.20
N LYS A 85 -6.19 5.58 -8.40
CA LYS A 85 -7.41 4.82 -8.73
C LYS A 85 -7.16 3.31 -8.62
N PRO A 86 -8.22 2.51 -8.35
CA PRO A 86 -8.11 1.05 -8.36
C PRO A 86 -7.50 0.53 -9.66
N GLY A 87 -6.55 -0.40 -9.55
CA GLY A 87 -5.85 -1.00 -10.68
C GLY A 87 -4.68 -0.18 -11.22
N LYS A 88 -4.47 1.03 -10.74
CA LYS A 88 -3.38 1.89 -11.18
C LYS A 88 -2.11 1.67 -10.36
N LYS A 89 -0.98 1.90 -11.02
CA LYS A 89 0.35 1.85 -10.43
C LYS A 89 0.85 3.24 -10.06
N GLY A 90 1.75 3.29 -9.08
CA GLY A 90 2.43 4.51 -8.69
C GLY A 90 3.87 4.23 -8.28
N LYS A 91 4.60 5.31 -8.02
CA LYS A 91 6.01 5.27 -7.66
C LYS A 91 6.26 6.07 -6.39
N ILE A 92 7.12 5.53 -5.53
CA ILE A 92 7.68 6.23 -4.39
C ILE A 92 9.17 6.39 -4.68
N THR A 93 9.64 7.62 -4.72
CA THR A 93 11.05 7.93 -4.97
C THR A 93 11.73 8.27 -3.68
N VAL A 94 12.83 7.58 -3.38
CA VAL A 94 13.63 7.80 -2.18
C VAL A 94 15.02 8.28 -2.60
N THR A 95 15.41 9.42 -2.10
CA THR A 95 16.72 10.03 -2.37
C THR A 95 17.53 10.06 -1.10
N PHE A 96 18.71 9.46 -1.13
CA PHE A 96 19.71 9.52 -0.09
C PHE A 96 20.75 10.57 -0.47
N ASP A 97 21.03 11.50 0.46
CA ASP A 97 22.13 12.48 0.33
C ASP A 97 23.12 12.28 1.48
N GLY A 98 24.24 11.68 1.16
CA GLY A 98 25.29 11.37 2.12
C GLY A 98 26.31 12.48 2.35
N LYS A 99 26.11 13.67 1.78
CA LYS A 99 27.05 14.78 1.81
C LYS A 99 27.55 15.11 3.23
N HIS A 100 26.65 15.08 4.20
CA HIS A 100 26.97 15.43 5.60
C HIS A 100 27.03 14.20 6.51
N LYS A 101 27.07 12.99 5.95
CA LYS A 101 27.12 11.75 6.71
C LYS A 101 28.54 11.19 6.77
N THR A 102 28.82 10.48 7.84
CA THR A 102 30.07 9.71 7.98
C THR A 102 30.01 8.46 7.11
N PRO A 103 31.06 8.15 6.33
CA PRO A 103 31.12 6.93 5.56
C PRO A 103 30.90 5.70 6.43
N ALA A 104 29.92 4.88 6.06
CA ALA A 104 29.55 3.67 6.78
C ALA A 104 28.54 2.85 5.97
N LYS A 105 28.33 1.63 6.39
CA LYS A 105 27.16 0.83 6.00
C LYS A 105 25.93 1.42 6.68
N PHE A 106 24.83 1.56 5.97
CA PHE A 106 23.62 2.16 6.51
C PHE A 106 22.37 1.39 6.10
N SER A 107 21.33 1.56 6.90
CA SER A 107 19.99 1.08 6.63
C SER A 107 19.01 2.11 7.18
N HIS A 108 18.23 2.72 6.30
CA HIS A 108 17.24 3.72 6.67
C HIS A 108 15.82 3.20 6.43
N LYS A 109 14.97 3.42 7.41
CA LYS A 109 13.55 3.09 7.35
C LYS A 109 12.75 4.33 7.02
N ILE A 110 11.76 4.17 6.15
CA ILE A 110 10.77 5.18 5.86
C ILE A 110 9.40 4.59 6.19
N ASN A 111 8.69 5.22 7.10
CA ASN A 111 7.37 4.79 7.52
C ASN A 111 6.31 5.61 6.78
N PHE A 112 5.36 4.92 6.18
CA PHE A 112 4.26 5.52 5.44
C PHE A 112 2.94 5.28 6.12
N SER A 113 2.02 6.21 5.97
CA SER A 113 0.62 6.05 6.32
C SER A 113 -0.27 6.36 5.12
N CYS A 114 -1.33 5.58 4.99
CA CYS A 114 -2.29 5.72 3.90
C CYS A 114 -3.69 5.29 4.35
N ASN A 115 -4.67 5.50 3.48
CA ASN A 115 -6.04 5.06 3.73
C ASN A 115 -6.29 3.60 3.34
N GLY A 116 -5.27 2.89 2.88
CA GLY A 116 -5.39 1.53 2.38
C GLY A 116 -5.13 0.46 3.41
N SER A 117 -5.02 -0.76 2.91
CA SER A 117 -4.58 -1.91 3.69
C SER A 117 -3.28 -2.46 3.08
N PRO A 118 -2.20 -2.53 3.84
CA PRO A 118 -2.04 -2.04 5.22
C PRO A 118 -2.07 -0.51 5.29
N ALA A 119 -2.61 0.03 6.38
CA ALA A 119 -2.65 1.49 6.59
C ALA A 119 -1.27 2.08 6.89
N TYR A 120 -0.38 1.28 7.44
CA TYR A 120 1.00 1.64 7.75
C TYR A 120 1.94 0.61 7.13
N PHE A 121 2.98 1.08 6.48
CA PHE A 121 4.02 0.21 5.94
C PHE A 121 5.38 0.89 6.00
N THR A 122 6.44 0.10 5.96
CA THR A 122 7.82 0.57 6.06
C THR A 122 8.59 0.14 4.82
N LEU A 123 9.29 1.10 4.20
CA LEU A 123 10.30 0.84 3.19
C LEU A 123 11.69 0.96 3.81
N ARG A 124 12.62 0.18 3.32
CA ARG A 124 14.00 0.18 3.80
C ARG A 124 14.96 0.39 2.65
N VAL A 125 15.89 1.30 2.83
CA VAL A 125 16.95 1.58 1.87
C VAL A 125 18.30 1.29 2.53
N ASN A 126 19.08 0.42 1.91
CA ASN A 126 20.37 -0.03 2.40
C ASN A 126 21.47 0.41 1.44
N GLY A 127 22.66 0.62 1.97
CA GLY A 127 23.82 0.91 1.15
C GLY A 127 25.09 0.95 1.97
N VAL A 128 26.19 1.14 1.26
CA VAL A 128 27.51 1.34 1.87
C VAL A 128 28.14 2.59 1.27
N MET A 129 28.42 3.58 2.09
CA MET A 129 29.14 4.76 1.67
C MET A 129 30.60 4.64 2.12
N THR A 130 31.51 4.71 1.16
CA THR A 130 32.95 4.67 1.40
C THR A 130 33.54 6.07 1.53
N LYS A 131 34.76 6.17 2.04
CA LYS A 131 35.46 7.45 2.23
C LYS A 131 35.72 8.17 0.91
N ASN A 132 36.00 7.43 -0.15
CA ASN A 132 36.31 7.95 -1.47
C ASN A 132 35.64 7.13 -2.55
#